data_be51ce3e033fc6a17bf4fb137f14b0de
#
_entry.id   be51ce3e033fc6a17bf4fb137f14b0de
#
_cell.length_a   1.000
_cell.length_b   1.000
_cell.length_c   1.000
_cell.angle_alpha   90.00
_cell.angle_beta   90.00
_cell.angle_gamma   90.00
#
_symmetry.space_group_name_H-M   'P 1'
#
loop_
_entity.id
_entity.type
_entity.pdbx_description
1 polymer ?
#
loop_
_entity_poly.entity_id
_entity_poly.type
_entity_poly.pdbx_seq_one_letter_code
_entity_poly.pdbx_strand_id
1 'polypeptide(L)'
;LNFNEDVPETTQMQFNPSVTVRFRGVIEKCSYCVQRIEAAKINARQQGRVRIKDGEVVSACAQACATGSITFGNINDPNALVTKARNRDRNYGLLVEIGTRPRTRFLGKIRNPNPEMKTVKA
;
A
#
# COMPACT_ATOMS: atom_id res chain seq x y z
N LEU A 1 3.39 -20.12 19.42
CA LEU A 1 1.97 -20.46 19.51
C LEU A 1 1.33 -19.50 20.50
N ASN A 2 0.49 -18.59 20.02
CA ASN A 2 -0.30 -17.70 20.88
C ASN A 2 -1.67 -18.37 21.16
N PHE A 3 -1.65 -19.52 21.77
CA PHE A 3 -2.87 -20.04 22.37
C PHE A 3 -3.02 -19.38 23.73
N ASN A 4 -3.74 -18.28 23.78
CA ASN A 4 -4.17 -17.64 25.02
C ASN A 4 -5.50 -18.25 25.43
N GLU A 5 -5.49 -19.51 25.88
CA GLU A 5 -6.68 -20.19 26.38
C GLU A 5 -7.19 -19.54 27.68
N ASP A 6 -6.30 -18.84 28.40
CA ASP A 6 -6.61 -18.21 29.70
C ASP A 6 -6.88 -16.70 29.61
N VAL A 7 -7.21 -16.18 28.44
CA VAL A 7 -7.52 -14.74 28.32
C VAL A 7 -8.92 -14.46 28.89
N PRO A 8 -9.07 -13.53 29.85
CA PRO A 8 -10.36 -13.14 30.39
C PRO A 8 -11.36 -12.76 29.28
N GLU A 9 -12.63 -13.11 29.45
CA GLU A 9 -13.70 -12.83 28.49
C GLU A 9 -13.75 -11.35 28.07
N THR A 10 -13.57 -10.44 29.03
CA THR A 10 -13.53 -9.02 28.78
C THR A 10 -12.38 -8.61 27.85
N THR A 11 -11.24 -9.30 27.91
CA THR A 11 -10.11 -9.08 26.99
C THR A 11 -10.39 -9.66 25.61
N GLN A 12 -11.12 -10.77 25.53
CA GLN A 12 -11.51 -11.37 24.24
C GLN A 12 -12.45 -10.47 23.44
N MET A 13 -13.27 -9.66 24.11
CA MET A 13 -14.20 -8.73 23.46
C MET A 13 -13.51 -7.64 22.62
N GLN A 14 -12.22 -7.36 22.86
CA GLN A 14 -11.46 -6.41 22.03
C GLN A 14 -11.00 -7.01 20.69
N PHE A 15 -11.00 -8.33 20.54
CA PHE A 15 -10.55 -8.99 19.31
C PHE A 15 -11.65 -8.98 18.26
N ASN A 16 -11.27 -8.72 17.01
CA ASN A 16 -12.19 -8.83 15.89
C ASN A 16 -12.41 -10.32 15.55
N PRO A 17 -13.63 -10.86 15.70
CA PRO A 17 -13.91 -12.29 15.44
C PRO A 17 -13.74 -12.67 13.96
N SER A 18 -13.75 -11.69 13.05
CA SER A 18 -13.55 -11.92 11.62
C SER A 18 -12.07 -12.02 11.21
N VAL A 19 -11.15 -11.81 12.15
CA VAL A 19 -9.71 -11.90 11.89
C VAL A 19 -9.17 -13.22 12.40
N THR A 20 -8.62 -14.05 11.50
CA THR A 20 -7.98 -15.32 11.86
C THR A 20 -6.68 -15.05 12.61
N VAL A 21 -6.48 -15.71 13.74
CA VAL A 21 -5.21 -15.67 14.49
C VAL A 21 -4.15 -16.46 13.73
N ARG A 22 -2.98 -15.86 13.52
CA ARG A 22 -1.83 -16.50 12.88
C ARG A 22 -0.83 -16.97 13.91
N PHE A 23 -0.10 -18.02 13.54
CA PHE A 23 0.99 -18.52 14.38
C PHE A 23 2.15 -17.53 14.43
N ARG A 24 2.85 -17.52 15.55
CA ARG A 24 4.09 -16.74 15.71
C ARG A 24 5.13 -17.17 14.66
N GLY A 25 5.80 -16.20 14.05
CA GLY A 25 6.86 -16.43 13.05
C GLY A 25 6.35 -16.59 11.62
N VAL A 26 5.05 -16.49 11.38
CA VAL A 26 4.49 -16.47 10.01
C VAL A 26 4.63 -15.06 9.43
N ILE A 27 5.30 -14.97 8.29
CA ILE A 27 5.47 -13.69 7.58
C ILE A 27 4.22 -13.40 6.77
N GLU A 28 3.63 -12.23 7.01
CA GLU A 28 2.52 -11.69 6.21
C GLU A 28 2.94 -10.41 5.50
N LYS A 29 2.42 -10.21 4.31
CA LYS A 29 2.64 -8.99 3.55
C LYS A 29 1.36 -8.47 2.91
N CYS A 30 1.38 -7.23 2.49
CA CYS A 30 0.29 -6.63 1.73
C CYS A 30 0.04 -7.40 0.42
N SER A 31 -1.21 -7.80 0.19
CA SER A 31 -1.67 -8.45 -1.06
C SER A 31 -2.01 -7.44 -2.16
N TYR A 32 -1.87 -6.13 -1.92
CA TYR A 32 -2.33 -5.05 -2.81
C TYR A 32 -3.83 -5.11 -3.12
N CYS A 33 -4.64 -5.55 -2.16
CA CYS A 33 -6.09 -5.69 -2.33
C CYS A 33 -6.46 -6.55 -3.54
N VAL A 34 -5.83 -7.72 -3.69
CA VAL A 34 -6.02 -8.63 -4.83
C VAL A 34 -7.51 -8.91 -5.10
N GLN A 35 -8.33 -9.04 -4.07
CA GLN A 35 -9.78 -9.27 -4.20
C GLN A 35 -10.47 -8.11 -4.94
N ARG A 36 -10.10 -6.86 -4.64
CA ARG A 36 -10.64 -5.66 -5.32
C ARG A 36 -10.17 -5.59 -6.77
N ILE A 37 -8.92 -5.98 -7.02
CA ILE A 37 -8.38 -6.04 -8.39
C ILE A 37 -9.13 -7.09 -9.21
N GLU A 38 -9.34 -8.29 -8.66
CA GLU A 38 -10.05 -9.36 -9.37
C GLU A 38 -11.52 -8.99 -9.62
N ALA A 39 -12.19 -8.39 -8.65
CA ALA A 39 -13.56 -7.87 -8.86
C ALA A 39 -13.62 -6.84 -10.01
N ALA A 40 -12.67 -5.91 -10.06
CA ALA A 40 -12.60 -4.93 -11.14
C ALA A 40 -12.29 -5.58 -12.50
N LYS A 41 -11.44 -6.64 -12.54
CA LYS A 41 -11.20 -7.42 -13.77
C LYS A 41 -12.47 -8.11 -14.27
N ILE A 42 -13.22 -8.72 -13.36
CA ILE A 42 -14.49 -9.39 -13.70
C ILE A 42 -15.47 -8.36 -14.30
N ASN A 43 -15.67 -7.23 -13.61
CA ASN A 43 -16.53 -6.16 -14.08
C ASN A 43 -16.09 -5.59 -15.45
N ALA A 44 -14.79 -5.39 -15.64
CA ALA A 44 -14.27 -4.93 -16.93
C ALA A 44 -14.58 -5.92 -18.05
N ARG A 45 -14.41 -7.22 -17.83
CA ARG A 45 -14.73 -8.28 -18.80
C ARG A 45 -16.21 -8.32 -19.12
N GLN A 46 -17.08 -8.20 -18.12
CA GLN A 46 -18.55 -8.14 -18.33
C GLN A 46 -18.96 -6.94 -19.19
N GLN A 47 -18.19 -5.86 -19.13
CA GLN A 47 -18.37 -4.66 -19.95
C GLN A 47 -17.64 -4.74 -21.32
N GLY A 48 -17.11 -5.90 -21.70
CA GLY A 48 -16.34 -6.09 -22.94
C GLY A 48 -14.97 -5.40 -22.97
N ARG A 49 -14.47 -4.95 -21.81
CA ARG A 49 -13.15 -4.30 -21.69
C ARG A 49 -12.06 -5.31 -21.34
N VAL A 50 -10.89 -5.15 -21.93
CA VAL A 50 -9.71 -6.00 -21.64
C VAL A 50 -8.93 -5.48 -20.44
N ARG A 51 -9.00 -4.18 -20.16
CA ARG A 51 -8.22 -3.53 -19.11
C ARG A 51 -9.09 -2.77 -18.13
N ILE A 52 -8.65 -2.75 -16.88
CA ILE A 52 -9.20 -1.89 -15.84
C ILE A 52 -8.74 -0.46 -16.10
N LYS A 53 -9.63 0.51 -15.94
CA LYS A 53 -9.27 1.94 -16.04
C LYS A 53 -8.50 2.39 -14.80
N ASP A 54 -7.64 3.39 -14.95
CA ASP A 54 -6.97 4.02 -13.81
C ASP A 54 -8.01 4.64 -12.85
N GLY A 55 -7.80 4.46 -11.55
CA GLY A 55 -8.74 4.90 -10.50
C GLY A 55 -9.95 3.98 -10.26
N GLU A 56 -10.19 2.97 -11.09
CA GLU A 56 -11.32 2.03 -10.91
C GLU A 56 -11.13 1.10 -9.71
N VAL A 57 -9.87 0.84 -9.33
CA VAL A 57 -9.52 0.08 -8.14
C VAL A 57 -9.03 1.01 -7.05
N VAL A 58 -9.77 1.10 -5.96
CA VAL A 58 -9.36 1.83 -4.75
C VAL A 58 -8.95 0.83 -3.69
N SER A 59 -7.67 0.85 -3.28
CA SER A 59 -7.19 -0.02 -2.21
C SER A 59 -7.82 0.34 -0.86
N ALA A 60 -7.89 -0.60 0.08
CA ALA A 60 -8.49 -0.37 1.38
C ALA A 60 -7.77 0.77 2.15
N CYS A 61 -6.45 0.82 2.06
CA CYS A 61 -5.66 1.90 2.66
C CYS A 61 -5.92 3.26 1.99
N ALA A 62 -6.09 3.31 0.66
CA ALA A 62 -6.43 4.55 -0.04
C ALA A 62 -7.83 5.02 0.33
N GLN A 63 -8.78 4.11 0.47
CA GLN A 63 -10.16 4.42 0.90
C GLN A 63 -10.21 4.98 2.33
N ALA A 64 -9.38 4.43 3.22
CA ALA A 64 -9.31 4.89 4.62
C ALA A 64 -8.48 6.17 4.80
N CYS A 65 -7.75 6.61 3.77
CA CYS A 65 -6.87 7.78 3.84
C CYS A 65 -7.68 9.08 3.67
N ALA A 66 -7.96 9.77 4.77
CA ALA A 66 -8.72 11.03 4.75
C ALA A 66 -8.04 12.14 3.92
N THR A 67 -6.72 12.10 3.78
CA THR A 67 -5.94 13.10 3.03
C THR A 67 -5.78 12.77 1.54
N GLY A 68 -6.23 11.60 1.08
CA GLY A 68 -6.05 11.16 -0.29
C GLY A 68 -4.57 10.99 -0.71
N SER A 69 -3.67 10.77 0.24
CA SER A 69 -2.22 10.72 -0.01
C SER A 69 -1.75 9.41 -0.64
N ILE A 70 -2.61 8.41 -0.77
CA ILE A 70 -2.25 7.10 -1.30
C ILE A 70 -2.76 6.97 -2.73
N THR A 71 -1.84 6.89 -3.68
CA THR A 71 -2.15 6.64 -5.09
C THR A 71 -1.95 5.16 -5.39
N PHE A 72 -2.97 4.52 -5.96
CA PHE A 72 -2.96 3.12 -6.33
C PHE A 72 -3.29 2.96 -7.81
N GLY A 73 -2.62 2.07 -8.52
CA GLY A 73 -2.87 1.86 -9.95
C GLY A 73 -1.89 0.89 -10.60
N ASN A 74 -2.00 0.76 -11.91
CA ASN A 74 -1.15 -0.10 -12.72
C ASN A 74 0.16 0.62 -13.07
N ILE A 75 1.28 0.15 -12.53
CA ILE A 75 2.61 0.71 -12.79
C ILE A 75 3.11 0.51 -14.24
N ASN A 76 2.48 -0.38 -15.00
CA ASN A 76 2.81 -0.63 -16.40
C ASN A 76 2.04 0.30 -17.36
N ASP A 77 1.09 1.08 -16.85
CA ASP A 77 0.41 2.10 -17.63
C ASP A 77 1.14 3.44 -17.47
N PRO A 78 1.76 3.97 -18.55
CA PRO A 78 2.48 5.24 -18.49
C PRO A 78 1.58 6.43 -18.16
N ASN A 79 0.29 6.33 -18.44
CA ASN A 79 -0.67 7.40 -18.20
C ASN A 79 -1.28 7.37 -16.80
N ALA A 80 -1.13 6.26 -16.06
CA ALA A 80 -1.68 6.11 -14.73
C ALA A 80 -1.12 7.13 -13.74
N LEU A 81 -1.95 7.58 -12.80
CA LEU A 81 -1.55 8.52 -11.74
C LEU A 81 -0.39 7.98 -10.90
N VAL A 82 -0.38 6.67 -10.63
CA VAL A 82 0.70 6.03 -9.87
C VAL A 82 2.03 6.11 -10.61
N THR A 83 2.05 5.95 -11.93
CA THR A 83 3.26 6.06 -12.76
C THR A 83 3.78 7.49 -12.78
N LYS A 84 2.90 8.47 -12.93
CA LYS A 84 3.25 9.89 -12.85
C LYS A 84 3.80 10.26 -11.47
N ALA A 85 3.22 9.72 -10.38
CA ALA A 85 3.73 9.94 -9.03
C ALA A 85 5.11 9.31 -8.82
N ARG A 86 5.37 8.14 -9.40
CA ARG A 86 6.68 7.45 -9.33
C ARG A 86 7.79 8.17 -10.09
N ASN A 87 7.45 8.94 -11.11
CA ASN A 87 8.42 9.69 -11.92
C ASN A 87 8.77 11.06 -11.33
N ARG A 88 8.25 11.40 -10.15
CA ARG A 88 8.62 12.66 -9.47
C ARG A 88 10.00 12.55 -8.82
N ASP A 89 10.76 13.63 -8.80
CA ASP A 89 12.11 13.70 -8.20
C ASP A 89 12.13 13.31 -6.71
N ARG A 90 11.02 13.53 -6.00
CA ARG A 90 10.87 13.17 -4.58
C ARG A 90 10.58 11.69 -4.34
N ASN A 91 10.44 10.89 -5.39
CA ASN A 91 10.13 9.49 -5.26
C ASN A 91 11.33 8.71 -4.75
N TYR A 92 11.11 7.90 -3.72
CA TYR A 92 12.11 6.98 -3.21
C TYR A 92 11.50 5.63 -2.82
N GLY A 93 12.33 4.61 -2.77
CA GLY A 93 11.97 3.27 -2.29
C GLY A 93 12.80 2.89 -1.08
N LEU A 94 12.28 1.99 -0.27
CA LEU A 94 13.03 1.43 0.86
C LEU A 94 13.89 0.25 0.39
N LEU A 95 15.13 0.17 0.90
CA LEU A 95 16.06 -0.92 0.64
C LEU A 95 16.26 -1.23 -0.86
N VAL A 96 16.26 -0.19 -1.69
CA VAL A 96 16.43 -0.34 -3.14
C VAL A 96 17.85 -0.81 -3.46
N GLU A 97 18.82 -0.38 -2.67
CA GLU A 97 20.25 -0.70 -2.79
C GLU A 97 20.54 -2.20 -2.70
N ILE A 98 19.73 -2.95 -1.98
CA ILE A 98 19.85 -4.42 -1.90
C ILE A 98 19.00 -5.18 -2.93
N GLY A 99 18.47 -4.48 -3.94
CA GLY A 99 17.77 -5.09 -5.06
C GLY A 99 16.34 -5.56 -4.77
N THR A 100 15.69 -5.10 -3.72
CA THR A 100 14.31 -5.51 -3.33
C THR A 100 13.25 -5.13 -4.36
N ARG A 101 13.51 -4.15 -5.23
CA ARG A 101 12.58 -3.64 -6.25
C ARG A 101 11.17 -3.37 -5.71
N PRO A 102 11.02 -2.54 -4.67
CA PRO A 102 9.74 -2.36 -3.99
C PRO A 102 8.69 -1.78 -4.93
N ARG A 103 7.47 -2.33 -4.89
CA ARG A 103 6.34 -1.79 -5.65
C ARG A 103 5.73 -0.58 -4.97
N THR A 104 5.68 -0.58 -3.63
CA THR A 104 5.33 0.60 -2.84
C THR A 104 6.51 1.56 -2.83
N ARG A 105 6.22 2.83 -3.16
CA ARG A 105 7.18 3.92 -3.17
C ARG A 105 6.62 5.07 -2.33
N PHE A 106 7.49 5.97 -1.96
CA PHE A 106 7.15 7.10 -1.11
C PHE A 106 7.59 8.41 -1.78
N LEU A 107 6.86 9.48 -1.49
CA LEU A 107 7.28 10.82 -1.87
C LEU A 107 7.87 11.52 -0.65
N GLY A 108 9.11 11.96 -0.78
CA GLY A 108 9.81 12.69 0.28
C GLY A 108 9.03 13.95 0.69
N LYS A 109 8.97 14.21 2.01
CA LYS A 109 8.37 15.43 2.55
C LYS A 109 9.22 16.63 2.17
N ILE A 110 8.61 17.68 1.64
CA ILE A 110 9.26 18.95 1.43
C ILE A 110 9.36 19.67 2.78
N ARG A 111 10.54 20.12 3.13
CA ARG A 111 10.79 20.98 4.29
C ARG A 111 11.55 22.22 3.81
N ASN A 112 11.29 23.35 4.42
CA ASN A 112 12.12 24.53 4.20
C ASN A 112 13.54 24.22 4.69
N PRO A 113 14.59 24.48 3.89
CA PRO A 113 15.95 24.30 4.33
C PRO A 113 16.22 25.22 5.54
N ASN A 114 16.87 24.69 6.57
CA ASN A 114 17.41 25.50 7.63
C ASN A 114 18.74 26.10 7.13
N PRO A 115 18.88 27.42 7.00
CA PRO A 115 20.10 28.06 6.49
C PRO A 115 21.33 27.81 7.37
N GLU A 116 21.12 27.46 8.64
CA GLU A 116 22.22 27.15 9.59
C GLU A 116 22.73 25.71 9.45
N MET A 117 21.96 24.82 8.81
CA MET A 117 22.42 23.47 8.55
C MET A 117 23.33 23.43 7.33
N LYS A 118 24.61 23.10 7.55
CA LYS A 118 25.55 22.82 6.46
C LYS A 118 24.99 21.64 5.64
N THR A 119 24.78 21.86 4.35
CA THR A 119 24.42 20.80 3.41
C THR A 119 25.59 19.81 3.37
N VAL A 120 25.38 18.61 3.90
CA VAL A 120 26.29 17.50 3.66
C VAL A 120 26.10 17.13 2.19
N LYS A 121 27.09 17.47 1.36
CA LYS A 121 27.14 16.97 -0.02
C LYS A 121 27.41 15.47 0.06
N ALA A 122 26.47 14.66 -0.38
CA ALA A 122 26.66 13.22 -0.59
C ALA A 122 27.59 12.98 -1.78
#